data_1e26ad8129a4cc879e2315cbaf7e6a55
#
_entry.id   1e26ad8129a4cc879e2315cbaf7e6a55
#
_cell.length_a   1.000
_cell.length_b   1.000
_cell.length_c   1.000
_cell.angle_alpha   90.00
_cell.angle_beta   90.00
_cell.angle_gamma   90.00
#
_symmetry.space_group_name_H-M   'P 1'
#
loop_
_entity.id
_entity.type
_entity.pdbx_description
1 polymer ?
#
loop_
_entity_poly.entity_id
_entity_poly.type
_entity_poly.pdbx_seq_one_letter_code
_entity_poly.pdbx_strand_id
1 'polypeptide(L)'
;MGIVLNSLVAVTSLLTVHIPHRITPPTFETPIEAVSYVVFDLDLATFSREKFSLRRVYPSLDWTTDGCSAPVVGNEGRSFNFTQACTRHDFGYRNTKRLGQFTETVRAKLDEQFHRDLESSCATQVRTRKIRCLMWAETFFIAVRSTGG
;
A
#
# COMPACT_ATOMS: atom_id res chain seq x y z
N MET A 1 62.59 33.25 2.54
CA MET A 1 62.02 32.26 1.60
C MET A 1 61.28 31.23 2.46
N GLY A 2 59.98 31.45 2.66
CA GLY A 2 59.13 30.58 3.47
C GLY A 2 58.20 29.79 2.58
N ILE A 3 58.29 28.48 2.67
CA ILE A 3 57.45 27.53 1.90
C ILE A 3 56.18 27.30 2.72
N VAL A 4 55.01 27.72 2.21
CA VAL A 4 53.71 27.43 2.79
C VAL A 4 53.25 26.09 2.25
N LEU A 5 53.22 25.03 3.09
CA LEU A 5 52.60 23.75 2.76
C LEU A 5 51.09 23.89 2.90
N ASN A 6 50.36 23.86 1.79
CA ASN A 6 48.90 23.71 1.78
C ASN A 6 48.56 22.24 2.01
N SER A 7 48.04 21.92 3.19
CA SER A 7 47.44 20.59 3.48
C SER A 7 46.07 20.53 2.86
N LEU A 8 45.92 19.74 1.79
CA LEU A 8 44.62 19.35 1.22
C LEU A 8 44.00 18.28 2.16
N VAL A 9 42.97 18.70 2.93
CA VAL A 9 42.12 17.76 3.68
C VAL A 9 41.12 17.17 2.69
N ALA A 10 41.33 15.89 2.34
CA ALA A 10 40.35 15.14 1.55
C ALA A 10 39.14 14.78 2.45
N VAL A 11 38.01 15.43 2.19
CA VAL A 11 36.73 15.07 2.84
C VAL A 11 36.17 13.86 2.12
N THR A 12 36.39 12.67 2.68
CA THR A 12 35.76 11.43 2.25
C THR A 12 34.30 11.44 2.70
N SER A 13 33.38 11.79 1.80
CA SER A 13 31.92 11.65 2.00
C SER A 13 31.57 10.16 2.04
N LEU A 14 31.33 9.63 3.24
CA LEU A 14 30.76 8.29 3.42
C LEU A 14 29.30 8.33 2.96
N LEU A 15 29.05 7.82 1.74
CA LEU A 15 27.72 7.53 1.27
C LEU A 15 27.14 6.40 2.12
N THR A 16 26.32 6.74 3.12
CA THR A 16 25.51 5.78 3.87
C THR A 16 24.48 5.18 2.92
N VAL A 17 24.74 3.97 2.45
CA VAL A 17 23.75 3.19 1.70
C VAL A 17 22.62 2.84 2.67
N HIS A 18 21.49 3.52 2.53
CA HIS A 18 20.28 3.21 3.30
C HIS A 18 19.69 1.90 2.76
N ILE A 19 20.06 0.77 3.35
CA ILE A 19 19.45 -0.53 3.03
C ILE A 19 18.03 -0.48 3.59
N PRO A 20 16.98 -0.60 2.74
CA PRO A 20 15.61 -0.61 3.23
C PRO A 20 15.43 -1.78 4.19
N HIS A 21 15.05 -1.49 5.42
CA HIS A 21 14.89 -2.48 6.47
C HIS A 21 13.76 -3.45 6.07
N ARG A 22 14.12 -4.69 5.79
CA ARG A 22 13.15 -5.75 5.48
C ARG A 22 12.42 -6.11 6.76
N ILE A 23 11.09 -6.04 6.75
CA ILE A 23 10.30 -6.47 7.90
C ILE A 23 10.43 -7.98 8.09
N THR A 24 10.44 -8.42 9.36
CA THR A 24 10.21 -9.83 9.71
C THR A 24 8.74 -9.96 10.09
N PRO A 25 7.89 -10.57 9.23
CA PRO A 25 6.48 -10.69 9.54
C PRO A 25 6.27 -11.53 10.81
N PRO A 26 5.35 -11.12 11.71
CA PRO A 26 5.05 -11.88 12.92
C PRO A 26 4.35 -13.21 12.58
N THR A 27 4.39 -14.14 13.53
CA THR A 27 3.54 -15.34 13.50
C THR A 27 2.26 -15.07 14.26
N PHE A 28 1.13 -15.58 13.75
CA PHE A 28 -0.18 -15.42 14.35
C PHE A 28 -0.81 -16.77 14.67
N GLU A 29 -1.65 -16.82 15.68
CA GLU A 29 -2.37 -18.03 16.08
C GLU A 29 -3.51 -18.34 15.10
N THR A 30 -4.11 -17.30 14.56
CA THR A 30 -5.26 -17.42 13.65
C THR A 30 -5.01 -16.74 12.31
N PRO A 31 -5.56 -17.29 11.20
CA PRO A 31 -5.44 -16.64 9.88
C PRO A 31 -6.02 -15.23 9.83
N ILE A 32 -7.06 -14.93 10.62
CA ILE A 32 -7.70 -13.61 10.60
C ILE A 32 -6.80 -12.52 11.22
N GLU A 33 -5.96 -12.86 12.21
CA GLU A 33 -4.96 -11.94 12.74
C GLU A 33 -3.92 -11.57 11.69
N ALA A 34 -3.48 -12.54 10.88
CA ALA A 34 -2.59 -12.27 9.76
C ALA A 34 -3.24 -11.36 8.71
N VAL A 35 -4.55 -11.55 8.44
CA VAL A 35 -5.31 -10.64 7.55
C VAL A 35 -5.36 -9.24 8.12
N SER A 36 -5.67 -9.09 9.42
CA SER A 36 -5.72 -7.81 10.11
C SER A 36 -4.38 -7.08 10.03
N TYR A 37 -3.29 -7.78 10.32
CA TYR A 37 -1.94 -7.23 10.23
C TYR A 37 -1.62 -6.71 8.82
N VAL A 38 -1.86 -7.52 7.79
CA VAL A 38 -1.54 -7.15 6.40
C VAL A 38 -2.36 -5.95 5.93
N VAL A 39 -3.64 -5.89 6.34
CA VAL A 39 -4.56 -4.84 5.90
C VAL A 39 -4.41 -3.56 6.69
N PHE A 40 -4.33 -3.63 8.04
CA PHE A 40 -4.50 -2.47 8.90
C PHE A 40 -3.21 -1.98 9.56
N ASP A 41 -2.23 -2.86 9.79
CA ASP A 41 -1.02 -2.50 10.53
C ASP A 41 0.15 -2.11 9.61
N LEU A 42 0.13 -2.56 8.35
CA LEU A 42 1.14 -2.16 7.37
C LEU A 42 0.72 -0.89 6.64
N ASP A 43 1.66 0.03 6.42
CA ASP A 43 1.47 1.09 5.42
C ASP A 43 1.49 0.50 4.00
N LEU A 44 0.89 1.22 3.04
CA LEU A 44 0.74 0.74 1.66
C LEU A 44 2.09 0.50 0.96
N ALA A 45 3.10 1.31 1.26
CA ALA A 45 4.43 1.16 0.66
C ALA A 45 5.12 -0.12 1.16
N THR A 46 5.01 -0.41 2.44
CA THR A 46 5.51 -1.65 3.05
C THR A 46 4.76 -2.87 2.51
N PHE A 47 3.42 -2.84 2.45
CA PHE A 47 2.63 -3.89 1.80
C PHE A 47 3.10 -4.14 0.36
N SER A 48 3.22 -3.08 -0.44
CA SER A 48 3.64 -3.17 -1.84
C SER A 48 5.02 -3.83 -2.00
N ARG A 49 5.97 -3.46 -1.15
CA ARG A 49 7.33 -3.97 -1.16
C ARG A 49 7.42 -5.43 -0.69
N GLU A 50 6.68 -5.76 0.37
CA GLU A 50 6.80 -7.03 1.07
C GLU A 50 5.77 -8.08 0.68
N LYS A 51 4.78 -7.78 -0.16
CA LYS A 51 3.67 -8.70 -0.48
C LYS A 51 4.10 -10.11 -0.93
N PHE A 52 5.20 -10.24 -1.66
CA PHE A 52 5.73 -11.54 -2.07
C PHE A 52 6.35 -12.32 -0.91
N SER A 53 6.96 -11.62 0.05
CA SER A 53 7.48 -12.21 1.28
C SER A 53 6.32 -12.64 2.19
N LEU A 54 5.32 -11.76 2.37
CA LEU A 54 4.11 -12.02 3.14
C LEU A 54 3.34 -13.24 2.60
N ARG A 55 3.21 -13.35 1.28
CA ARG A 55 2.58 -14.52 0.64
C ARG A 55 3.31 -15.83 0.99
N ARG A 56 4.64 -15.81 1.12
CA ARG A 56 5.41 -17.00 1.53
C ARG A 56 5.25 -17.31 3.01
N VAL A 57 5.09 -16.30 3.85
CA VAL A 57 4.89 -16.46 5.30
C VAL A 57 3.46 -16.93 5.61
N TYR A 58 2.47 -16.39 4.88
CA TYR A 58 1.05 -16.70 5.06
C TYR A 58 0.46 -17.40 3.81
N PRO A 59 0.95 -18.61 3.45
CA PRO A 59 0.57 -19.28 2.20
C PRO A 59 -0.88 -19.77 2.20
N SER A 60 -1.51 -19.91 3.37
CA SER A 60 -2.91 -20.31 3.51
C SER A 60 -3.90 -19.20 3.17
N LEU A 61 -3.46 -17.94 3.05
CA LEU A 61 -4.31 -16.81 2.70
C LEU A 61 -4.49 -16.69 1.18
N ASP A 62 -5.62 -16.15 0.77
CA ASP A 62 -5.90 -15.86 -0.64
C ASP A 62 -5.21 -14.54 -1.05
N TRP A 63 -4.25 -14.64 -1.96
CA TRP A 63 -3.46 -13.53 -2.50
C TRP A 63 -3.84 -13.19 -3.94
N THR A 64 -4.96 -13.74 -4.43
CA THR A 64 -5.48 -13.39 -5.75
C THR A 64 -6.10 -12.00 -5.75
N THR A 65 -6.01 -11.33 -6.89
CA THR A 65 -6.58 -9.99 -7.11
C THR A 65 -7.08 -9.91 -8.53
N ASP A 66 -8.19 -9.25 -8.75
CA ASP A 66 -8.70 -8.81 -10.04
C ASP A 66 -8.43 -7.31 -10.29
N GLY A 67 -7.74 -6.69 -9.34
CA GLY A 67 -7.27 -5.33 -9.44
C GLY A 67 -8.37 -4.29 -9.25
N CYS A 68 -8.16 -3.10 -9.82
CA CYS A 68 -9.14 -2.04 -9.77
C CYS A 68 -10.24 -2.28 -10.81
N SER A 69 -11.15 -3.18 -10.54
CA SER A 69 -12.33 -3.49 -11.38
C SER A 69 -13.42 -2.42 -11.29
N ALA A 70 -13.07 -1.14 -11.11
CA ALA A 70 -14.04 -0.07 -11.03
C ALA A 70 -14.80 0.05 -12.35
N PRO A 71 -16.13 0.12 -12.32
CA PRO A 71 -16.92 0.30 -13.52
C PRO A 71 -16.57 1.65 -14.16
N VAL A 72 -16.10 1.59 -15.40
CA VAL A 72 -15.96 2.73 -16.33
C VAL A 72 -15.46 4.02 -15.68
N VAL A 73 -14.31 3.96 -15.06
CA VAL A 73 -13.59 5.20 -14.73
C VAL A 73 -12.91 5.61 -16.01
N GLY A 74 -13.23 6.78 -16.54
CA GLY A 74 -12.69 7.29 -17.79
C GLY A 74 -11.15 7.26 -17.83
N ASN A 75 -10.55 7.52 -18.97
CA ASN A 75 -9.09 7.42 -19.20
C ASN A 75 -8.24 8.16 -18.15
N GLU A 76 -8.80 9.15 -17.44
CA GLU A 76 -8.11 9.91 -16.41
C GLU A 76 -7.84 9.11 -15.11
N GLY A 77 -8.74 8.20 -14.73
CA GLY A 77 -8.52 7.31 -13.57
C GLY A 77 -7.35 6.36 -13.80
N ARG A 78 -7.04 6.02 -15.04
CA ARG A 78 -5.85 5.24 -15.42
C ARG A 78 -4.55 6.03 -15.35
N SER A 79 -4.63 7.35 -15.20
CA SER A 79 -3.46 8.23 -15.07
C SER A 79 -2.80 8.16 -13.69
N PHE A 80 -3.46 7.51 -12.72
CA PHE A 80 -2.98 7.32 -11.37
C PHE A 80 -2.87 5.83 -11.03
N ASN A 81 -1.81 5.46 -10.35
CA ASN A 81 -1.55 4.06 -10.02
C ASN A 81 -2.15 3.69 -8.65
N PHE A 82 -3.36 3.14 -8.66
CA PHE A 82 -4.04 2.63 -7.47
C PHE A 82 -3.91 1.11 -7.31
N THR A 83 -3.11 0.44 -8.11
CA THR A 83 -2.99 -1.03 -8.16
C THR A 83 -2.73 -1.64 -6.78
N GLN A 84 -1.86 -1.05 -5.96
CA GLN A 84 -1.53 -1.61 -4.65
C GLN A 84 -2.67 -1.44 -3.64
N ALA A 85 -3.38 -0.30 -3.69
CA ALA A 85 -4.57 -0.07 -2.89
C ALA A 85 -5.66 -1.12 -3.22
N CYS A 86 -5.96 -1.32 -4.52
CA CYS A 86 -6.92 -2.33 -4.97
C CYS A 86 -6.48 -3.75 -4.58
N THR A 87 -5.20 -4.09 -4.76
CA THR A 87 -4.67 -5.42 -4.39
C THR A 87 -4.85 -5.70 -2.89
N ARG A 88 -4.59 -4.72 -2.01
CA ARG A 88 -4.76 -4.89 -0.56
C ARG A 88 -6.24 -4.96 -0.17
N HIS A 89 -7.09 -4.18 -0.82
CA HIS A 89 -8.54 -4.24 -0.62
C HIS A 89 -9.10 -5.62 -1.00
N ASP A 90 -8.76 -6.14 -2.19
CA ASP A 90 -9.12 -7.49 -2.63
C ASP A 90 -8.67 -8.56 -1.64
N PHE A 91 -7.42 -8.47 -1.16
CA PHE A 91 -6.89 -9.38 -0.16
C PHE A 91 -7.74 -9.37 1.11
N GLY A 92 -8.11 -8.21 1.64
CA GLY A 92 -8.96 -8.08 2.82
C GLY A 92 -10.34 -8.70 2.59
N TYR A 93 -11.01 -8.34 1.49
CA TYR A 93 -12.34 -8.84 1.14
C TYR A 93 -12.38 -10.36 0.96
N ARG A 94 -11.47 -10.92 0.15
CA ARG A 94 -11.44 -12.36 -0.15
C ARG A 94 -11.18 -13.19 1.09
N ASN A 95 -10.23 -12.79 1.91
CA ASN A 95 -9.88 -13.55 3.11
C ASN A 95 -10.93 -13.42 4.21
N THR A 96 -11.50 -12.26 4.47
CA THR A 96 -12.58 -12.11 5.47
C THR A 96 -13.84 -12.87 5.07
N LYS A 97 -14.21 -12.86 3.77
CA LYS A 97 -15.32 -13.68 3.23
C LYS A 97 -15.02 -15.18 3.41
N ARG A 98 -13.84 -15.63 3.00
CA ARG A 98 -13.43 -17.04 3.09
C ARG A 98 -13.36 -17.56 4.52
N LEU A 99 -12.98 -16.71 5.47
CA LEU A 99 -12.86 -17.06 6.89
C LEU A 99 -14.17 -16.89 7.67
N GLY A 100 -15.27 -16.51 7.00
CA GLY A 100 -16.56 -16.30 7.65
C GLY A 100 -16.63 -15.08 8.58
N GLN A 101 -15.71 -14.12 8.40
CA GLN A 101 -15.59 -12.91 9.22
C GLN A 101 -16.08 -11.62 8.53
N PHE A 102 -16.70 -11.76 7.36
CA PHE A 102 -17.18 -10.63 6.56
C PHE A 102 -18.52 -10.11 7.09
N THR A 103 -18.49 -9.15 7.97
CA THR A 103 -19.65 -8.41 8.48
C THR A 103 -19.70 -7.01 7.89
N GLU A 104 -20.82 -6.32 7.98
CA GLU A 104 -20.94 -4.91 7.54
C GLU A 104 -19.90 -4.00 8.25
N THR A 105 -19.63 -4.26 9.52
CA THR A 105 -18.60 -3.52 10.26
C THR A 105 -17.20 -3.78 9.72
N VAL A 106 -16.89 -5.03 9.38
CA VAL A 106 -15.60 -5.41 8.79
C VAL A 106 -15.49 -4.82 7.38
N ARG A 107 -16.55 -4.92 6.58
CA ARG A 107 -16.64 -4.29 5.27
C ARG A 107 -16.33 -2.80 5.35
N ALA A 108 -17.03 -2.07 6.24
CA ALA A 108 -16.81 -0.63 6.40
C ALA A 108 -15.35 -0.28 6.74
N LYS A 109 -14.70 -1.08 7.60
CA LYS A 109 -13.28 -0.90 7.94
C LYS A 109 -12.35 -1.17 6.75
N LEU A 110 -12.64 -2.19 5.95
CA LEU A 110 -11.87 -2.52 4.75
C LEU A 110 -11.96 -1.40 3.70
N ASP A 111 -13.17 -0.88 3.46
CA ASP A 111 -13.41 0.21 2.53
C ASP A 111 -12.74 1.50 2.99
N GLU A 112 -12.79 1.81 4.29
CA GLU A 112 -12.10 2.97 4.88
C GLU A 112 -10.57 2.84 4.76
N GLN A 113 -10.02 1.64 4.94
CA GLN A 113 -8.59 1.39 4.70
C GLN A 113 -8.25 1.57 3.21
N PHE A 114 -9.11 1.10 2.33
CA PHE A 114 -8.94 1.31 0.89
C PHE A 114 -8.90 2.80 0.53
N HIS A 115 -9.79 3.61 1.12
CA HIS A 115 -9.79 5.05 0.91
C HIS A 115 -8.44 5.69 1.32
N ARG A 116 -7.94 5.36 2.52
CA ARG A 116 -6.62 5.84 2.98
C ARG A 116 -5.48 5.41 2.04
N ASP A 117 -5.57 4.22 1.48
CA ASP A 117 -4.57 3.70 0.53
C ASP A 117 -4.59 4.44 -0.81
N LEU A 118 -5.78 4.76 -1.30
CA LEU A 118 -5.97 5.58 -2.50
C LEU A 118 -5.37 6.98 -2.30
N GLU A 119 -5.65 7.63 -1.17
CA GLU A 119 -5.08 8.93 -0.82
C GLU A 119 -3.54 8.87 -0.70
N SER A 120 -3.02 7.82 -0.04
CA SER A 120 -1.58 7.57 0.09
C SER A 120 -0.90 7.44 -1.27
N SER A 121 -1.56 6.81 -2.24
CA SER A 121 -1.08 6.70 -3.62
C SER A 121 -0.94 8.05 -4.33
N CYS A 122 -1.63 9.08 -3.83
CA CYS A 122 -1.56 10.45 -4.34
C CYS A 122 -0.48 11.32 -3.67
N ALA A 123 0.18 10.83 -2.62
CA ALA A 123 1.07 11.64 -1.78
C ALA A 123 2.26 12.24 -2.54
N THR A 124 2.79 11.53 -3.53
CA THR A 124 3.96 11.93 -4.32
C THR A 124 3.63 12.82 -5.52
N GLN A 125 2.34 13.09 -5.78
CA GLN A 125 1.92 13.92 -6.91
C GLN A 125 2.18 15.40 -6.67
N VAL A 126 2.57 16.15 -7.73
CA VAL A 126 2.66 17.60 -7.67
C VAL A 126 1.27 18.25 -7.47
N ARG A 127 1.24 19.47 -6.89
CA ARG A 127 0.03 20.11 -6.35
C ARG A 127 -1.24 20.00 -7.21
N THR A 128 -1.21 20.39 -8.47
CA THR A 128 -2.39 20.37 -9.36
C THR A 128 -2.81 18.93 -9.71
N ARG A 129 -1.82 18.06 -9.95
CA ARG A 129 -2.05 16.64 -10.22
C ARG A 129 -2.52 15.90 -8.98
N LYS A 130 -2.09 16.30 -7.79
CA LYS A 130 -2.53 15.74 -6.50
C LYS A 130 -4.03 15.95 -6.28
N ILE A 131 -4.54 17.13 -6.56
CA ILE A 131 -5.99 17.41 -6.44
C ILE A 131 -6.79 16.48 -7.35
N ARG A 132 -6.40 16.31 -8.60
CA ARG A 132 -7.06 15.39 -9.53
C ARG A 132 -6.94 13.93 -9.08
N CYS A 133 -5.79 13.54 -8.53
CA CYS A 133 -5.60 12.21 -7.98
C CYS A 133 -6.55 11.93 -6.82
N LEU A 134 -6.70 12.86 -5.90
CA LEU A 134 -7.62 12.75 -4.75
C LEU A 134 -9.09 12.69 -5.20
N MET A 135 -9.49 13.44 -6.23
CA MET A 135 -10.83 13.33 -6.81
C MET A 135 -11.09 11.93 -7.38
N TRP A 136 -10.09 11.31 -8.03
CA TRP A 136 -10.20 9.94 -8.49
C TRP A 136 -10.21 8.92 -7.32
N ALA A 137 -9.41 9.15 -6.29
CA ALA A 137 -9.44 8.34 -5.06
C ALA A 137 -10.85 8.30 -4.46
N GLU A 138 -11.50 9.45 -4.33
CA GLU A 138 -12.87 9.56 -3.86
C GLU A 138 -13.87 8.82 -4.79
N THR A 139 -13.71 8.96 -6.10
CA THR A 139 -14.57 8.26 -7.07
C THR A 139 -14.48 6.73 -6.92
N PHE A 140 -13.26 6.19 -6.75
CA PHE A 140 -13.06 4.76 -6.51
C PHE A 140 -13.67 4.30 -5.19
N PHE A 141 -13.50 5.08 -4.13
CA PHE A 141 -14.07 4.79 -2.82
C PHE A 141 -15.61 4.75 -2.86
N ILE A 142 -16.25 5.78 -3.45
CA ILE A 142 -17.71 5.82 -3.62
C ILE A 142 -18.21 4.63 -4.44
N ALA A 143 -17.52 4.26 -5.52
CA ALA A 143 -17.90 3.12 -6.34
C ALA A 143 -17.92 1.82 -5.54
N VAL A 144 -16.87 1.54 -4.75
CA VAL A 144 -16.78 0.35 -3.89
C VAL A 144 -17.90 0.35 -2.84
N ARG A 145 -18.14 1.48 -2.18
CA ARG A 145 -19.19 1.61 -1.16
C ARG A 145 -20.60 1.39 -1.72
N SER A 146 -20.85 1.82 -2.96
CA SER A 146 -22.18 1.73 -3.59
C SER A 146 -22.49 0.36 -4.18
N THR A 147 -21.48 -0.39 -4.62
CA THR A 147 -21.67 -1.70 -5.27
C THR A 147 -21.75 -2.87 -4.29
N GLY A 148 -21.40 -2.64 -3.05
CA GLY A 148 -21.53 -3.66 -2.00
C GLY A 148 -20.43 -4.72 -2.01
N GLY A 149 -19.42 -4.56 -2.87
CA GLY A 149 -18.27 -5.47 -2.96
C GLY A 149 -18.61 -6.88 -3.43
#